data_db8dbb16fd5b1cb004560cf17a7f1c27
#
_entry.id   db8dbb16fd5b1cb004560cf17a7f1c27
#
_cell.length_a   1.000
_cell.length_b   1.000
_cell.length_c   1.000
_cell.angle_alpha   90.00
_cell.angle_beta   90.00
_cell.angle_gamma   90.00
#
_symmetry.space_group_name_H-M   'P 1'
#
loop_
_entity.id
_entity.type
_entity.pdbx_description
1 polymer ?
#
loop_
_entity_poly.entity_id
_entity_poly.type
_entity_poly.pdbx_seq_one_letter_code
_entity_poly.pdbx_strand_id
1 'polypeptide(L)' 'MKKKLIVALDFDNARSALNFLENLDPKRCLVKVGLELFISEGWKILDQISEKGFEIFL' A
#
# COMPACT_ATOMS: atom_id res chain seq x y z
N MET A 1 14.20 9.97 -7.40
CA MET A 1 13.57 9.38 -8.58
C MET A 1 12.06 9.36 -8.48
N LYS A 2 11.40 9.69 -9.58
CA LYS A 2 9.95 9.78 -9.55
C LYS A 2 9.29 8.43 -9.72
N LYS A 3 8.24 8.21 -8.96
CA LYS A 3 7.40 7.03 -9.13
C LYS A 3 6.52 7.25 -10.34
N LYS A 4 6.26 6.19 -11.09
CA LYS A 4 5.49 6.30 -12.31
C LYS A 4 4.02 5.94 -12.16
N LEU A 5 3.70 5.17 -11.15
CA LEU A 5 2.34 4.70 -10.94
C LEU A 5 1.88 5.01 -9.54
N ILE A 6 0.65 5.46 -9.44
CA ILE A 6 -0.02 5.60 -8.16
C ILE A 6 -1.01 4.45 -8.07
N VAL A 7 -0.83 3.63 -7.06
CA VAL A 7 -1.63 2.43 -6.87
C VAL A 7 -2.56 2.64 -5.68
N ALA A 8 -3.85 2.61 -5.94
CA ALA A 8 -4.83 2.75 -4.88
C ALA A 8 -5.14 1.40 -4.27
N LEU A 9 -5.01 1.30 -2.97
CA LEU A 9 -5.35 0.08 -2.25
C LEU A 9 -6.76 0.19 -1.70
N ASP A 10 -7.70 -0.33 -2.46
CA ASP A 10 -9.12 -0.29 -2.10
C ASP A 10 -9.59 -1.64 -1.56
N PHE A 11 -8.77 -2.24 -0.73
CA PHE A 11 -9.09 -3.49 -0.09
C PHE A 11 -9.62 -3.25 1.31
N ASP A 12 -10.37 -4.19 1.83
CA ASP A 12 -10.93 -4.07 3.17
C ASP A 12 -10.16 -4.88 4.21
N ASN A 13 -9.07 -5.53 3.81
CA ASN A 13 -8.24 -6.26 4.77
C ASN A 13 -6.79 -6.26 4.31
N ALA A 14 -5.89 -6.46 5.29
CA ALA A 14 -4.46 -6.39 5.04
C ALA A 14 -3.97 -7.50 4.12
N ARG A 15 -4.51 -8.69 4.29
CA ARG A 15 -4.05 -9.84 3.52
C ARG A 15 -4.19 -9.62 2.02
N SER A 16 -5.38 -9.19 1.61
CA SER A 16 -5.63 -8.94 0.19
C SER A 16 -4.75 -7.82 -0.34
N ALA A 17 -4.62 -6.75 0.45
CA ALA A 17 -3.81 -5.61 0.05
C ALA A 17 -2.35 -6.01 -0.11
N LEU A 18 -1.81 -6.73 0.86
CA LEU A 18 -0.39 -7.11 0.81
C LEU A 18 -0.11 -8.13 -0.29
N ASN A 19 -1.04 -9.05 -0.53
CA ASN A 19 -0.89 -9.99 -1.63
C ASN A 19 -0.85 -9.28 -2.97
N PHE A 20 -1.70 -8.27 -3.13
CA PHE A 20 -1.71 -7.49 -4.36
C PHE A 20 -0.36 -6.82 -4.59
N LEU A 21 0.24 -6.29 -3.53
CA LEU A 21 1.52 -5.60 -3.63
C LEU A 21 2.69 -6.51 -3.94
N GLU A 22 2.54 -7.81 -3.69
CA GLU A 22 3.62 -8.76 -3.96
C GLU A 22 4.06 -8.77 -5.43
N ASN A 23 3.16 -8.38 -6.32
CA ASN A 23 3.43 -8.40 -7.75
C ASN A 23 3.89 -7.06 -8.31
N LEU A 24 4.09 -6.08 -7.44
CA LEU A 24 4.45 -4.73 -7.87
C LEU A 24 5.87 -4.39 -7.46
N ASP A 25 6.49 -3.52 -8.25
CA ASP A 25 7.84 -3.03 -7.98
C ASP A 25 7.75 -1.79 -7.11
N PRO A 26 8.22 -1.85 -5.86
CA PRO A 26 8.11 -0.68 -4.97
C PRO A 26 8.88 0.54 -5.46
N LYS A 27 9.87 0.34 -6.33
CA LYS A 27 10.62 1.46 -6.88
C LYS A 27 9.83 2.25 -7.90
N ARG A 28 8.76 1.67 -8.42
CA ARG A 28 7.99 2.29 -9.49
C ARG A 28 6.61 2.71 -9.07
N CYS A 29 6.20 2.34 -7.88
CA CYS A 29 4.84 2.55 -7.42
C CYS A 29 4.78 3.38 -6.16
N LEU A 30 3.85 4.31 -6.15
CA LEU A 30 3.48 5.06 -4.96
C LEU A 30 2.13 4.50 -4.50
N VAL A 31 2.03 4.12 -3.26
CA VAL A 31 0.83 3.47 -2.75
C VAL A 31 -0.06 4.47 -2.03
N LYS A 32 -1.29 4.55 -2.45
CA LYS A 32 -2.30 5.35 -1.77
C LYS A 32 -3.18 4.41 -0.95
N VAL A 33 -3.17 4.60 0.35
CA VAL A 33 -3.97 3.76 1.24
C VAL A 33 -5.36 4.35 1.37
N GLY A 34 -6.37 3.56 1.03
CA GLY A 34 -7.74 4.00 1.13
C GLY A 34 -8.21 4.08 2.57
N LEU A 35 -9.19 4.93 2.80
CA LEU A 35 -9.69 5.16 4.14
C LEU A 35 -10.25 3.89 4.77
N GLU A 36 -10.96 3.11 3.97
CA GLU A 36 -11.55 1.87 4.43
C GLU A 36 -10.50 0.90 4.97
N LEU A 37 -9.42 0.74 4.23
CA LEU A 37 -8.34 -0.14 4.63
C LEU A 37 -7.68 0.38 5.91
N PHE A 38 -7.45 1.68 5.97
CA PHE A 38 -6.81 2.28 7.13
C PHE A 38 -7.68 2.12 8.38
N ILE A 39 -8.99 2.35 8.25
CA ILE A 39 -9.89 2.20 9.39
C ILE A 39 -9.93 0.75 9.86
N SER A 40 -9.95 -0.18 8.93
CA SER A 40 -10.02 -1.61 9.25
C SER A 40 -8.73 -2.12 9.90
N GLU A 41 -7.58 -1.70 9.39
CA GLU A 41 -6.29 -2.29 9.79
C GLU A 41 -5.43 -1.39 10.66
N GLY A 42 -5.72 -0.09 10.68
CA GLY A 42 -4.98 0.85 11.51
C GLY A 42 -3.57 1.11 11.01
N TRP A 43 -2.73 1.60 11.92
CA TRP A 43 -1.36 1.97 11.58
C TRP A 43 -0.50 0.79 11.15
N LYS A 44 -0.87 -0.40 11.57
CA LYS A 44 -0.10 -1.60 11.27
C LYS A 44 0.05 -1.82 9.78
N ILE A 45 -1.01 -1.54 9.01
CA ILE A 45 -0.94 -1.74 7.57
C ILE A 45 0.10 -0.82 6.93
N LEU A 46 0.24 0.40 7.45
CA LEU A 46 1.23 1.32 6.92
C LEU A 46 2.64 0.82 7.14
N ASP A 47 2.91 0.27 8.31
CA ASP A 47 4.22 -0.32 8.59
C ASP A 47 4.51 -1.49 7.68
N GLN A 48 3.52 -2.35 7.46
CA GLN A 48 3.71 -3.52 6.63
C GLN A 48 3.99 -3.16 5.17
N ILE A 49 3.29 -2.16 4.66
CA ILE A 49 3.53 -1.69 3.30
C ILE A 49 4.90 -1.04 3.18
N SER A 50 5.26 -0.24 4.17
CA SER A 50 6.55 0.43 4.20
C SER A 50 7.70 -0.58 4.24
N GLU A 51 7.54 -1.67 4.98
CA GLU A 51 8.56 -2.71 5.06
C GLU A 51 8.80 -3.39 3.72
N LYS A 52 7.83 -3.36 2.84
CA LYS A 52 8.00 -3.90 1.49
C LYS A 52 8.73 -2.92 0.57
N GLY A 53 9.03 -1.74 1.06
CA GLY A 53 9.78 -0.75 0.30
C GLY A 53 8.93 0.25 -0.45
N PHE A 54 7.62 0.21 -0.27
CA PHE A 54 6.73 1.16 -0.95
C PHE A 54 6.67 2.48 -0.21
N GLU A 55 6.56 3.54 -0.99
CA GLU A 55 6.27 4.87 -0.49
C GLU A 55 4.76 5.02 -0.40
N ILE A 56 4.27 5.63 0.67
CA ILE A 56 2.84 5.66 0.96
C ILE A 56 2.33 7.08 1.10
N PHE A 57 1.10 7.33 0.64
CA PHE A 57 0.38 8.49 1.11
C PHE A 57 -1.09 8.16 1.33
N LEU A 58 -1.73 8.97 2.18
CA LEU A 58 -3.12 8.75 2.58
C LEU A 58 -4.07 9.70 1.87
#